data_7d6ac675dae1b80388164974766c2885
#
_entry.id   7d6ac675dae1b80388164974766c2885
#
_cell.length_a   1.000
_cell.length_b   1.000
_cell.length_c   1.000
_cell.angle_alpha   90.00
_cell.angle_beta   90.00
_cell.angle_gamma   90.00
#
_symmetry.space_group_name_H-M   'P 1'
#
loop_
_entity.id
_entity.type
_entity.pdbx_description
1 polymer ?
#
loop_
_entity_poly.entity_id
_entity_poly.type
_entity_poly.pdbx_seq_one_letter_code
_entity_poly.pdbx_strand_id
1 'polypeptide(L)'
;IITDRNGKVLVGNKLAYSLEFSSKDFTSDDELNTAILRLVNLMQSSAVSWNDTLPVQMAAPFDLTGYDNVTGLESLLKKHKIAYTKGDSLTIDVTGAQLLSVLRNDYGVDSSLSDSDARLIVGVRYGLELSSIQDVKYTFASDVSVELISQVVDGEFKGVTAGTSSVRVYNTTHAAHILGYIGSIWSEEWNSDESTGYVGYKDKGYSMNALVGKAGVEKAFESYLKGTNGTKII
;
A
#
# COMPACT_ATOMS: atom_id res chain seq x y z
N ILE A 1 -14.68 -10.84 14.40
CA ILE A 1 -14.17 -12.23 14.41
C ILE A 1 -15.18 -13.15 13.73
N ILE A 2 -14.68 -14.25 13.15
CA ILE A 2 -15.50 -15.34 12.60
C ILE A 2 -15.21 -16.59 13.43
N THR A 3 -16.24 -17.26 13.93
CA THR A 3 -16.10 -18.44 14.76
C THR A 3 -16.85 -19.63 14.16
N ASP A 4 -16.48 -20.84 14.55
CA ASP A 4 -17.31 -22.01 14.30
C ASP A 4 -18.49 -22.06 15.28
N ARG A 5 -19.37 -23.10 15.15
CA ARG A 5 -20.53 -23.29 16.01
C ARG A 5 -20.18 -23.52 17.49
N ASN A 6 -18.96 -23.89 17.80
CA ASN A 6 -18.48 -24.16 19.16
C ASN A 6 -17.76 -22.95 19.76
N GLY A 7 -17.72 -21.83 19.05
CA GLY A 7 -17.03 -20.60 19.47
C GLY A 7 -15.51 -20.58 19.19
N LYS A 8 -14.96 -21.58 18.51
CA LYS A 8 -13.55 -21.58 18.12
C LYS A 8 -13.31 -20.50 17.05
N VAL A 9 -12.36 -19.59 17.30
CA VAL A 9 -12.03 -18.50 16.38
C VAL A 9 -11.35 -19.07 15.14
N LEU A 10 -12.02 -18.94 13.99
CA LEU A 10 -11.49 -19.30 12.67
C LEU A 10 -10.75 -18.12 12.04
N VAL A 11 -11.31 -16.91 12.17
CA VAL A 11 -10.69 -15.69 11.69
C VAL A 11 -10.81 -14.60 12.76
N GLY A 12 -9.69 -14.00 13.10
CA GLY A 12 -9.61 -12.96 14.11
C GLY A 12 -8.75 -11.77 13.64
N ASN A 13 -8.56 -10.82 14.54
CA ASN A 13 -7.60 -9.73 14.35
C ASN A 13 -6.55 -9.83 15.46
N LYS A 14 -5.29 -9.59 15.11
CA LYS A 14 -4.23 -9.34 16.09
C LYS A 14 -3.81 -7.88 16.03
N LEU A 15 -3.48 -7.31 17.18
CA LEU A 15 -2.79 -6.02 17.22
C LEU A 15 -1.38 -6.23 16.63
N ALA A 16 -1.00 -5.35 15.73
CA ALA A 16 0.31 -5.32 15.12
C ALA A 16 0.85 -3.90 15.13
N TYR A 17 2.14 -3.76 14.96
CA TYR A 17 2.75 -2.46 14.76
C TYR A 17 2.94 -2.19 13.27
N SER A 18 2.95 -0.92 12.92
CA SER A 18 3.22 -0.44 11.56
C SER A 18 4.23 0.69 11.58
N LEU A 19 4.94 0.86 10.48
CA LEU A 19 5.75 2.05 10.22
C LEU A 19 5.03 2.89 9.18
N GLU A 20 4.69 4.12 9.55
CA GLU A 20 4.17 5.14 8.64
C GLU A 20 5.35 6.00 8.21
N PHE A 21 5.41 6.39 6.94
CA PHE A 21 6.46 7.26 6.42
C PHE A 21 5.84 8.51 5.78
N SER A 22 6.40 9.67 6.07
CA SER A 22 5.93 10.96 5.59
C SER A 22 7.08 11.74 4.95
N SER A 23 6.81 12.36 3.80
CA SER A 23 7.76 13.26 3.13
C SER A 23 7.71 14.71 3.64
N LYS A 24 6.78 15.05 4.54
CA LYS A 24 6.51 16.44 4.95
C LYS A 24 7.66 17.11 5.69
N ASP A 25 8.50 16.32 6.34
CA ASP A 25 9.61 16.82 7.16
C ASP A 25 10.90 17.08 6.35
N PHE A 26 10.89 16.76 5.05
CA PHE A 26 12.05 16.86 4.18
C PHE A 26 12.01 18.14 3.36
N THR A 27 13.18 18.75 3.15
CA THR A 27 13.33 20.03 2.44
C THR A 27 13.81 19.87 1.01
N SER A 28 14.35 18.70 0.65
CA SER A 28 14.81 18.39 -0.71
C SER A 28 14.56 16.92 -1.07
N ASP A 29 14.53 16.65 -2.38
CA ASP A 29 14.43 15.29 -2.90
C ASP A 29 15.66 14.45 -2.53
N ASP A 30 16.85 15.03 -2.52
CA ASP A 30 18.08 14.33 -2.14
C ASP A 30 18.03 13.84 -0.69
N GLU A 31 17.62 14.70 0.25
CA GLU A 31 17.43 14.34 1.65
C GLU A 31 16.41 13.22 1.81
N LEU A 32 15.27 13.33 1.13
CA LEU A 32 14.20 12.34 1.17
C LEU A 32 14.66 11.00 0.56
N ASN A 33 15.30 11.03 -0.60
CA ASN A 33 15.79 9.83 -1.30
C ASN A 33 16.86 9.10 -0.47
N THR A 34 17.76 9.84 0.17
CA THR A 34 18.77 9.28 1.09
C THR A 34 18.12 8.61 2.29
N ALA A 35 17.12 9.26 2.90
CA ALA A 35 16.39 8.68 4.04
C ALA A 35 15.61 7.42 3.64
N ILE A 36 15.00 7.41 2.47
CA ILE A 36 14.30 6.24 1.92
C ILE A 36 15.27 5.08 1.74
N LEU A 37 16.40 5.31 1.08
CA LEU A 37 17.38 4.25 0.84
C LEU A 37 17.91 3.66 2.15
N ARG A 38 18.19 4.52 3.14
CA ARG A 38 18.59 4.08 4.49
C ARG A 38 17.53 3.20 5.16
N LEU A 39 16.26 3.60 5.07
CA LEU A 39 15.14 2.85 5.65
C LEU A 39 14.94 1.50 4.96
N VAL A 40 14.97 1.47 3.63
CA VAL A 40 14.85 0.23 2.84
C VAL A 40 16.00 -0.73 3.14
N ASN A 41 17.23 -0.24 3.28
CA ASN A 41 18.39 -1.05 3.65
C ASN A 41 18.24 -1.68 5.05
N LEU A 42 17.64 -0.95 6.01
CA LEU A 42 17.29 -1.52 7.32
C LEU A 42 16.28 -2.66 7.17
N MET A 43 15.23 -2.48 6.35
CA MET A 43 14.23 -3.52 6.12
C MET A 43 14.84 -4.77 5.49
N GLN A 44 15.70 -4.60 4.47
CA GLN A 44 16.39 -5.71 3.83
C GLN A 44 17.30 -6.47 4.79
N SER A 45 18.09 -5.76 5.61
CA SER A 45 18.98 -6.38 6.60
C SER A 45 18.22 -7.13 7.71
N SER A 46 16.98 -6.69 7.99
CA SER A 46 16.10 -7.31 8.98
C SER A 46 15.18 -8.39 8.36
N ALA A 47 15.30 -8.65 7.05
CA ALA A 47 14.44 -9.56 6.29
C ALA A 47 12.94 -9.24 6.43
N VAL A 48 12.60 -7.96 6.53
CA VAL A 48 11.22 -7.47 6.66
C VAL A 48 10.79 -6.84 5.34
N SER A 49 9.61 -7.22 4.86
CA SER A 49 9.02 -6.64 3.66
C SER A 49 8.40 -5.27 3.97
N TRP A 50 8.35 -4.41 2.96
CA TRP A 50 7.66 -3.12 3.01
C TRP A 50 6.63 -3.02 1.90
N ASN A 51 5.79 -2.00 1.97
CA ASN A 51 4.74 -1.76 0.98
C ASN A 51 5.35 -1.09 -0.27
N ASP A 52 5.58 -1.87 -1.29
CA ASP A 52 6.02 -1.41 -2.60
C ASP A 52 4.99 -1.82 -3.66
N THR A 53 4.28 -0.84 -4.18
CA THR A 53 3.20 -1.03 -5.16
C THR A 53 3.56 -0.49 -6.55
N LEU A 54 4.82 -0.07 -6.76
CA LEU A 54 5.28 0.32 -8.09
C LEU A 54 5.17 -0.87 -9.04
N PRO A 55 4.45 -0.75 -10.17
CA PRO A 55 4.21 -1.87 -11.08
C PRO A 55 5.42 -2.19 -11.97
N VAL A 56 6.58 -2.30 -11.36
CA VAL A 56 7.86 -2.64 -12.02
C VAL A 56 8.58 -3.67 -11.19
N GLN A 57 9.17 -4.68 -11.79
CA GLN A 57 9.98 -5.69 -11.10
C GLN A 57 11.11 -5.06 -10.28
N MET A 58 11.49 -5.72 -9.18
CA MET A 58 12.58 -5.26 -8.30
C MET A 58 13.97 -5.37 -8.92
N ALA A 59 14.12 -6.24 -9.92
CA ALA A 59 15.39 -6.53 -10.59
C ALA A 59 15.26 -6.39 -12.10
N ALA A 60 16.40 -6.18 -12.77
CA ALA A 60 16.46 -6.17 -14.23
C ALA A 60 15.87 -7.47 -14.82
N PRO A 61 15.13 -7.38 -15.93
CA PRO A 61 15.04 -6.25 -16.86
C PRO A 61 14.03 -5.15 -16.47
N PHE A 62 13.48 -5.13 -15.25
CA PHE A 62 12.50 -4.15 -14.76
C PHE A 62 11.21 -4.14 -15.60
N ASP A 63 10.69 -5.32 -15.89
CA ASP A 63 9.42 -5.46 -16.61
C ASP A 63 8.25 -4.93 -15.79
N LEU A 64 7.17 -4.55 -16.48
CA LEU A 64 5.91 -4.21 -15.82
C LEU A 64 5.34 -5.44 -15.10
N THR A 65 4.81 -5.21 -13.91
CA THR A 65 4.02 -6.17 -13.14
C THR A 65 2.53 -5.80 -13.18
N GLY A 66 1.67 -6.58 -12.53
CA GLY A 66 0.24 -6.26 -12.47
C GLY A 66 -0.03 -4.92 -11.80
N TYR A 67 -0.86 -4.10 -12.42
CA TYR A 67 -1.29 -2.79 -11.93
C TYR A 67 -2.81 -2.59 -12.10
N ASP A 68 -3.52 -3.69 -12.27
CA ASP A 68 -4.97 -3.65 -12.42
C ASP A 68 -5.63 -3.05 -11.19
N ASN A 69 -6.62 -2.17 -11.43
CA ASN A 69 -7.47 -1.59 -10.40
C ASN A 69 -6.74 -0.72 -9.34
N VAL A 70 -5.57 -0.15 -9.67
CA VAL A 70 -4.86 0.76 -8.77
C VAL A 70 -5.53 2.13 -8.76
N THR A 71 -6.18 2.46 -7.64
CA THR A 71 -6.85 3.75 -7.46
C THR A 71 -5.84 4.89 -7.46
N GLY A 72 -6.07 5.92 -8.30
CA GLY A 72 -5.18 7.08 -8.43
C GLY A 72 -4.08 6.91 -9.48
N LEU A 73 -3.90 5.73 -10.07
CA LEU A 73 -2.87 5.47 -11.08
C LEU A 73 -2.97 6.41 -12.28
N GLU A 74 -4.17 6.64 -12.82
CA GLU A 74 -4.37 7.55 -13.95
C GLU A 74 -3.88 8.97 -13.66
N SER A 75 -4.15 9.49 -12.45
CA SER A 75 -3.71 10.81 -12.03
C SER A 75 -2.19 10.90 -11.93
N LEU A 76 -1.54 9.85 -11.44
CA LEU A 76 -0.08 9.74 -11.36
C LEU A 76 0.55 9.71 -12.76
N LEU A 77 0.03 8.86 -13.67
CA LEU A 77 0.53 8.78 -15.04
C LEU A 77 0.40 10.12 -15.78
N LYS A 78 -0.72 10.82 -15.61
CA LYS A 78 -0.93 12.16 -16.18
C LYS A 78 0.09 13.16 -15.64
N LYS A 79 0.33 13.18 -14.33
CA LYS A 79 1.28 14.09 -13.68
C LYS A 79 2.69 13.93 -14.25
N HIS A 80 3.14 12.69 -14.40
CA HIS A 80 4.46 12.35 -14.92
C HIS A 80 4.53 12.25 -16.45
N LYS A 81 3.44 12.59 -17.16
CA LYS A 81 3.36 12.54 -18.63
C LYS A 81 3.71 11.17 -19.21
N ILE A 82 3.39 10.11 -18.49
CA ILE A 82 3.60 8.73 -18.91
C ILE A 82 2.46 8.35 -19.85
N ALA A 83 2.80 7.77 -21.00
CA ALA A 83 1.81 7.33 -21.98
C ALA A 83 0.98 6.16 -21.45
N TYR A 84 -0.33 6.27 -21.62
CA TYR A 84 -1.29 5.22 -21.26
C TYR A 84 -2.52 5.27 -22.16
N THR A 85 -3.19 4.14 -22.31
CA THR A 85 -4.48 4.02 -22.99
C THR A 85 -5.57 3.68 -21.97
N LYS A 86 -6.74 4.32 -22.09
CA LYS A 86 -7.90 4.05 -21.26
C LYS A 86 -9.02 3.46 -22.12
N GLY A 87 -9.27 2.17 -21.93
CA GLY A 87 -10.41 1.43 -22.47
C GLY A 87 -11.28 0.91 -21.32
N ASP A 88 -11.69 -0.36 -21.37
CA ASP A 88 -12.36 -1.05 -20.26
C ASP A 88 -11.44 -1.17 -19.04
N SER A 89 -10.12 -1.25 -19.26
CA SER A 89 -9.07 -1.14 -18.26
C SER A 89 -8.02 -0.13 -18.68
N LEU A 90 -7.21 0.36 -17.71
CA LEU A 90 -6.09 1.25 -17.97
C LEU A 90 -4.87 0.42 -18.37
N THR A 91 -4.21 0.81 -19.48
CA THR A 91 -2.97 0.17 -19.96
C THR A 91 -1.84 1.19 -19.97
N ILE A 92 -0.70 0.84 -19.36
CA ILE A 92 0.53 1.65 -19.42
C ILE A 92 1.25 1.34 -20.74
N ASP A 93 1.44 2.36 -21.59
CA ASP A 93 1.96 2.21 -22.96
C ASP A 93 3.49 2.38 -23.05
N VAL A 94 4.17 2.22 -21.93
CA VAL A 94 5.64 2.23 -21.84
C VAL A 94 6.14 0.95 -21.19
N THR A 95 7.41 0.61 -21.40
CA THR A 95 8.04 -0.53 -20.70
C THR A 95 8.27 -0.17 -19.21
N GLY A 96 8.42 -1.17 -18.36
CA GLY A 96 8.70 -0.94 -16.93
C GLY A 96 10.03 -0.20 -16.71
N ALA A 97 11.06 -0.49 -17.54
CA ALA A 97 12.31 0.24 -17.51
C ALA A 97 12.15 1.73 -17.90
N GLN A 98 11.28 2.02 -18.88
CA GLN A 98 10.97 3.41 -19.24
C GLN A 98 10.19 4.12 -18.14
N LEU A 99 9.20 3.44 -17.55
CA LEU A 99 8.45 3.96 -16.40
C LEU A 99 9.40 4.29 -15.24
N LEU A 100 10.30 3.36 -14.89
CA LEU A 100 11.31 3.56 -13.86
C LEU A 100 12.21 4.76 -14.16
N SER A 101 12.67 4.89 -15.42
CA SER A 101 13.54 5.98 -15.83
C SER A 101 12.86 7.36 -15.71
N VAL A 102 11.60 7.48 -16.12
CA VAL A 102 10.83 8.73 -15.99
C VAL A 102 10.67 9.11 -14.52
N LEU A 103 10.21 8.17 -13.69
CA LEU A 103 9.99 8.43 -12.27
C LEU A 103 11.30 8.69 -11.50
N ARG A 104 12.41 8.00 -11.87
CA ARG A 104 13.74 8.28 -11.33
C ARG A 104 14.15 9.73 -11.53
N ASN A 105 13.96 10.24 -12.75
CA ASN A 105 14.28 11.63 -13.10
C ASN A 105 13.36 12.61 -12.34
N ASP A 106 12.05 12.38 -12.38
CA ASP A 106 11.07 13.29 -11.78
C ASP A 106 11.13 13.34 -10.25
N TYR A 107 11.57 12.26 -9.60
CA TYR A 107 11.82 12.22 -8.17
C TYR A 107 13.23 12.66 -7.76
N GLY A 108 14.03 13.14 -8.70
CA GLY A 108 15.40 13.63 -8.43
C GLY A 108 16.33 12.58 -7.84
N VAL A 109 16.18 11.30 -8.23
CA VAL A 109 17.05 10.23 -7.73
C VAL A 109 18.41 10.31 -8.42
N ASP A 110 19.47 10.37 -7.62
CA ASP A 110 20.85 10.53 -8.08
C ASP A 110 21.19 9.50 -9.18
N SER A 111 21.71 10.03 -10.30
CA SER A 111 22.10 9.24 -11.46
C SER A 111 23.31 8.32 -11.20
N SER A 112 24.09 8.58 -10.14
CA SER A 112 25.23 7.74 -9.74
C SER A 112 24.83 6.45 -9.04
N LEU A 113 23.60 6.37 -8.51
CA LEU A 113 23.09 5.17 -7.86
C LEU A 113 22.85 4.04 -8.89
N SER A 114 22.98 2.80 -8.43
CA SER A 114 22.61 1.63 -9.24
C SER A 114 21.12 1.67 -9.60
N ASP A 115 20.75 1.02 -10.72
CA ASP A 115 19.34 0.94 -11.10
C ASP A 115 18.51 0.16 -10.06
N SER A 116 19.12 -0.78 -9.34
CA SER A 116 18.47 -1.49 -8.24
C SER A 116 18.17 -0.56 -7.07
N ASP A 117 19.14 0.25 -6.62
CA ASP A 117 18.91 1.21 -5.53
C ASP A 117 17.89 2.30 -5.96
N ALA A 118 18.01 2.78 -7.20
CA ALA A 118 17.05 3.71 -7.77
C ALA A 118 15.64 3.13 -7.78
N ARG A 119 15.47 1.85 -8.16
CA ARG A 119 14.18 1.16 -8.14
C ARG A 119 13.57 1.12 -6.73
N LEU A 120 14.39 0.87 -5.71
CA LEU A 120 13.94 0.84 -4.31
C LEU A 120 13.41 2.22 -3.89
N ILE A 121 14.16 3.29 -4.18
CA ILE A 121 13.76 4.66 -3.86
C ILE A 121 12.48 5.03 -4.61
N VAL A 122 12.43 4.78 -5.91
CA VAL A 122 11.26 5.10 -6.76
C VAL A 122 10.01 4.35 -6.28
N GLY A 123 10.14 3.10 -5.81
CA GLY A 123 9.02 2.33 -5.27
C GLY A 123 8.37 3.00 -4.06
N VAL A 124 9.17 3.48 -3.12
CA VAL A 124 8.67 4.20 -1.93
C VAL A 124 8.11 5.58 -2.31
N ARG A 125 8.77 6.33 -3.19
CA ARG A 125 8.30 7.63 -3.70
C ARG A 125 6.96 7.50 -4.41
N TYR A 126 6.81 6.47 -5.25
CA TYR A 126 5.55 6.14 -5.91
C TYR A 126 4.43 5.86 -4.90
N GLY A 127 4.70 5.05 -3.87
CA GLY A 127 3.74 4.76 -2.81
C GLY A 127 3.33 6.00 -2.02
N LEU A 128 4.28 6.88 -1.68
CA LEU A 128 4.02 8.17 -1.03
C LEU A 128 3.12 9.06 -1.88
N GLU A 129 3.42 9.18 -3.18
CA GLU A 129 2.65 10.01 -4.08
C GLU A 129 1.24 9.46 -4.29
N LEU A 130 1.11 8.15 -4.52
CA LEU A 130 -0.19 7.51 -4.66
C LEU A 130 -1.05 7.69 -3.41
N SER A 131 -0.46 7.54 -2.22
CA SER A 131 -1.14 7.79 -0.95
C SER A 131 -1.58 9.25 -0.80
N SER A 132 -0.77 10.20 -1.28
CA SER A 132 -1.13 11.62 -1.31
C SER A 132 -2.29 11.91 -2.27
N ILE A 133 -2.32 11.28 -3.44
CA ILE A 133 -3.45 11.38 -4.39
C ILE A 133 -4.73 10.83 -3.77
N GLN A 134 -4.62 9.79 -2.97
CA GLN A 134 -5.74 9.13 -2.28
C GLN A 134 -6.15 9.84 -0.98
N ASP A 135 -5.42 10.88 -0.56
CA ASP A 135 -5.59 11.58 0.73
C ASP A 135 -5.52 10.62 1.93
N VAL A 136 -4.56 9.72 1.91
CA VAL A 136 -4.31 8.76 2.98
C VAL A 136 -2.85 8.80 3.43
N LYS A 137 -2.58 8.31 4.64
CA LYS A 137 -1.21 8.15 5.12
C LYS A 137 -0.54 6.95 4.43
N TYR A 138 0.72 7.11 4.08
CA TYR A 138 1.51 6.02 3.54
C TYR A 138 1.99 5.09 4.65
N THR A 139 1.43 3.88 4.70
CA THR A 139 1.92 2.81 5.57
C THR A 139 3.08 2.13 4.86
N PHE A 140 4.29 2.39 5.34
CA PHE A 140 5.52 1.84 4.75
C PHE A 140 5.66 0.34 5.02
N ALA A 141 5.42 -0.11 6.27
CA ALA A 141 5.44 -1.53 6.62
C ALA A 141 4.39 -1.85 7.69
N SER A 142 3.83 -3.04 7.62
CA SER A 142 2.83 -3.54 8.57
C SER A 142 3.31 -4.83 9.22
N ASP A 143 2.76 -5.15 10.40
CA ASP A 143 3.11 -6.35 11.19
C ASP A 143 4.60 -6.43 11.53
N VAL A 144 5.18 -5.27 11.86
CA VAL A 144 6.59 -5.15 12.25
C VAL A 144 6.79 -5.55 13.71
N SER A 145 7.97 -6.08 14.04
CA SER A 145 8.31 -6.45 15.40
C SER A 145 8.68 -5.24 16.26
N VAL A 146 8.60 -5.40 17.59
CA VAL A 146 9.01 -4.37 18.54
C VAL A 146 10.51 -4.08 18.42
N GLU A 147 11.32 -5.10 18.12
CA GLU A 147 12.75 -4.95 17.92
C GLU A 147 13.07 -4.04 16.73
N LEU A 148 12.33 -4.19 15.62
CA LEU A 148 12.50 -3.31 14.45
C LEU A 148 12.07 -1.88 14.78
N ILE A 149 10.98 -1.70 15.53
CA ILE A 149 10.57 -0.36 15.99
C ILE A 149 11.67 0.29 16.83
N SER A 150 12.28 -0.47 17.77
CA SER A 150 13.38 0.06 18.57
C SER A 150 14.55 0.48 17.68
N GLN A 151 14.94 -0.32 16.69
CA GLN A 151 16.00 0.05 15.74
C GLN A 151 15.66 1.32 14.94
N VAL A 152 14.41 1.50 14.54
CA VAL A 152 13.96 2.71 13.84
C VAL A 152 14.01 3.93 14.75
N VAL A 153 13.55 3.79 16.00
CA VAL A 153 13.56 4.89 17.00
C VAL A 153 15.00 5.24 17.38
N ASP A 154 15.82 4.26 17.71
CA ASP A 154 17.23 4.45 18.11
C ASP A 154 18.07 4.99 16.94
N GLY A 155 17.72 4.63 15.73
CA GLY A 155 18.37 5.10 14.51
C GLY A 155 17.94 6.49 14.05
N GLU A 156 17.00 7.15 14.75
CA GLU A 156 16.50 8.49 14.42
C GLU A 156 16.11 8.63 12.92
N PHE A 157 15.31 7.69 12.41
CA PHE A 157 14.85 7.72 11.02
C PHE A 157 13.84 8.85 10.82
N LYS A 158 14.29 9.94 10.18
CA LYS A 158 13.47 11.10 9.87
C LYS A 158 12.25 10.71 9.01
N GLY A 159 11.10 11.27 9.32
CA GLY A 159 9.84 11.03 8.60
C GLY A 159 9.17 9.68 8.92
N VAL A 160 9.77 8.84 9.77
CA VAL A 160 9.20 7.55 10.17
C VAL A 160 8.51 7.69 11.52
N THR A 161 7.28 7.19 11.59
CA THR A 161 6.52 7.11 12.85
C THR A 161 6.00 5.69 13.04
N ALA A 162 6.11 5.19 14.29
CA ALA A 162 5.52 3.92 14.66
C ALA A 162 4.03 4.11 14.94
N GLY A 163 3.20 3.28 14.33
CA GLY A 163 1.77 3.20 14.54
C GLY A 163 1.34 1.84 15.06
N THR A 164 0.09 1.72 15.43
CA THR A 164 -0.53 0.43 15.69
C THR A 164 -1.54 0.13 14.60
N SER A 165 -1.56 -1.09 14.13
CA SER A 165 -2.49 -1.58 13.12
C SER A 165 -3.17 -2.87 13.58
N SER A 166 -4.19 -3.27 12.86
CA SER A 166 -4.87 -4.55 13.10
C SER A 166 -4.68 -5.44 11.89
N VAL A 167 -4.06 -6.59 12.09
CA VAL A 167 -3.83 -7.57 11.03
C VAL A 167 -4.83 -8.70 11.14
N ARG A 168 -5.46 -9.05 10.01
CA ARG A 168 -6.40 -10.15 9.89
C ARG A 168 -5.66 -11.48 9.96
N VAL A 169 -6.07 -12.37 10.85
CA VAL A 169 -5.42 -13.67 11.08
C VAL A 169 -6.42 -14.79 10.82
N TYR A 170 -6.04 -15.71 9.94
CA TYR A 170 -6.80 -16.92 9.62
C TYR A 170 -6.20 -18.09 10.39
N ASN A 171 -6.92 -18.55 11.42
CA ASN A 171 -6.47 -19.62 12.34
C ASN A 171 -6.80 -21.03 11.83
N THR A 172 -7.13 -21.17 10.56
CA THR A 172 -7.47 -22.44 9.93
C THR A 172 -6.91 -22.51 8.52
N THR A 173 -6.47 -23.67 8.12
CA THR A 173 -6.07 -23.98 6.73
C THR A 173 -7.24 -24.56 5.91
N HIS A 174 -8.41 -24.76 6.54
CA HIS A 174 -9.58 -25.33 5.91
C HIS A 174 -10.61 -24.27 5.54
N ALA A 175 -11.47 -24.57 4.58
CA ALA A 175 -12.59 -23.75 4.16
C ALA A 175 -12.22 -22.33 3.68
N ALA A 176 -11.03 -22.13 3.11
CA ALA A 176 -10.57 -20.83 2.62
C ALA A 176 -11.55 -20.21 1.62
N HIS A 177 -12.14 -21.02 0.74
CA HIS A 177 -13.13 -20.56 -0.24
C HIS A 177 -14.47 -20.14 0.37
N ILE A 178 -14.81 -20.65 1.58
CA ILE A 178 -16.01 -20.26 2.32
C ILE A 178 -15.71 -19.00 3.14
N LEU A 179 -14.58 -18.98 3.87
CA LEU A 179 -14.17 -17.84 4.68
C LEU A 179 -13.88 -16.61 3.81
N GLY A 180 -13.22 -16.82 2.68
CA GLY A 180 -12.81 -15.75 1.79
C GLY A 180 -11.54 -15.06 2.28
N TYR A 181 -11.34 -13.82 1.83
CA TYR A 181 -10.18 -13.00 2.17
C TYR A 181 -10.53 -11.52 2.12
N ILE A 182 -9.69 -10.70 2.75
CA ILE A 182 -9.75 -9.24 2.66
C ILE A 182 -8.69 -8.72 1.68
N GLY A 183 -8.94 -7.58 1.08
CA GLY A 183 -8.02 -6.92 0.16
C GLY A 183 -8.35 -5.43 0.00
N SER A 184 -7.46 -4.69 -0.67
CA SER A 184 -7.65 -3.27 -0.94
C SER A 184 -8.89 -3.01 -1.78
N ILE A 185 -9.53 -1.87 -1.60
CA ILE A 185 -10.65 -1.42 -2.42
C ILE A 185 -10.14 -1.19 -3.84
N TRP A 186 -10.83 -1.74 -4.82
CA TRP A 186 -10.54 -1.51 -6.23
C TRP A 186 -11.14 -0.19 -6.71
N SER A 187 -10.57 0.38 -7.77
CA SER A 187 -11.04 1.65 -8.34
C SER A 187 -12.51 1.63 -8.72
N GLU A 188 -13.00 0.51 -9.24
CA GLU A 188 -14.40 0.31 -9.63
C GLU A 188 -15.33 0.20 -8.42
N GLU A 189 -14.81 -0.22 -7.28
CA GLU A 189 -15.60 -0.37 -6.04
C GLU A 189 -15.66 0.93 -5.23
N TRP A 190 -14.85 1.93 -5.59
CA TRP A 190 -14.71 3.15 -4.80
C TRP A 190 -15.90 4.08 -4.94
N ASN A 191 -16.28 4.40 -6.19
CA ASN A 191 -17.38 5.31 -6.47
C ASN A 191 -18.70 4.57 -6.64
N SER A 192 -19.81 5.25 -6.31
CA SER A 192 -21.14 4.76 -6.62
C SER A 192 -21.42 4.85 -8.11
N ASP A 193 -22.26 3.96 -8.60
CA ASP A 193 -22.75 3.93 -9.97
C ASP A 193 -24.29 4.01 -9.95
N GLU A 194 -24.82 5.18 -10.29
CA GLU A 194 -26.27 5.44 -10.31
C GLU A 194 -27.01 4.58 -11.33
N SER A 195 -26.34 4.19 -12.43
CA SER A 195 -26.97 3.39 -13.49
C SER A 195 -27.28 1.97 -13.07
N THR A 196 -26.45 1.41 -12.17
CA THR A 196 -26.60 0.05 -11.61
C THR A 196 -27.21 0.04 -10.20
N GLY A 197 -27.30 1.20 -9.56
CA GLY A 197 -27.71 1.32 -8.15
C GLY A 197 -26.61 0.86 -7.18
N TYR A 198 -25.38 0.69 -7.66
CA TYR A 198 -24.25 0.30 -6.81
C TYR A 198 -23.81 1.47 -5.91
N VAL A 199 -23.71 1.22 -4.61
CA VAL A 199 -23.18 2.19 -3.64
C VAL A 199 -21.72 1.86 -3.37
N GLY A 200 -20.82 2.79 -3.71
CA GLY A 200 -19.39 2.65 -3.55
C GLY A 200 -18.92 2.69 -2.10
N TYR A 201 -17.70 2.22 -1.85
CA TYR A 201 -17.11 2.24 -0.51
C TYR A 201 -16.88 3.66 0.02
N LYS A 202 -16.65 4.64 -0.86
CA LYS A 202 -16.58 6.07 -0.51
C LYS A 202 -17.84 6.54 0.21
N ASP A 203 -19.01 6.26 -0.36
CA ASP A 203 -20.30 6.70 0.19
C ASP A 203 -20.73 5.86 1.42
N LYS A 204 -20.12 4.69 1.60
CA LYS A 204 -20.23 3.88 2.81
C LYS A 204 -19.28 4.34 3.94
N GLY A 205 -18.50 5.42 3.73
CA GLY A 205 -17.61 6.00 4.74
C GLY A 205 -16.32 5.22 4.99
N TYR A 206 -15.82 4.50 3.99
CA TYR A 206 -14.49 3.86 4.06
C TYR A 206 -13.40 4.85 3.66
N SER A 207 -12.19 4.65 4.18
CA SER A 207 -10.99 5.26 3.62
C SER A 207 -10.54 4.49 2.38
N MET A 208 -9.91 5.16 1.43
CA MET A 208 -9.55 4.56 0.14
C MET A 208 -8.53 3.41 0.28
N ASN A 209 -7.70 3.44 1.32
CA ASN A 209 -6.74 2.39 1.65
C ASN A 209 -7.30 1.31 2.60
N ALA A 210 -8.60 1.31 2.88
CA ALA A 210 -9.21 0.30 3.73
C ALA A 210 -9.13 -1.10 3.08
N LEU A 211 -8.97 -2.10 3.93
CA LEU A 211 -9.12 -3.50 3.54
C LEU A 211 -10.58 -3.92 3.72
N VAL A 212 -11.14 -4.54 2.69
CA VAL A 212 -12.54 -4.98 2.65
C VAL A 212 -12.63 -6.45 2.24
N GLY A 213 -13.70 -7.12 2.61
CA GLY A 213 -13.97 -8.49 2.19
C GLY A 213 -14.12 -8.61 0.68
N LYS A 214 -13.29 -9.45 0.06
CA LYS A 214 -13.29 -9.68 -1.42
C LYS A 214 -14.06 -10.92 -1.82
N ALA A 215 -14.14 -11.92 -0.95
CA ALA A 215 -14.81 -13.18 -1.23
C ALA A 215 -15.41 -13.78 0.05
N GLY A 216 -16.26 -14.79 -0.12
CA GLY A 216 -16.80 -15.63 0.95
C GLY A 216 -17.53 -14.88 2.05
N VAL A 217 -17.39 -15.37 3.28
CA VAL A 217 -17.99 -14.79 4.49
C VAL A 217 -17.45 -13.38 4.75
N GLU A 218 -16.16 -13.13 4.49
CA GLU A 218 -15.57 -11.79 4.64
C GLU A 218 -16.33 -10.75 3.80
N LYS A 219 -16.65 -11.06 2.54
CA LYS A 219 -17.41 -10.14 1.67
C LYS A 219 -18.89 -10.09 2.07
N ALA A 220 -19.51 -11.23 2.31
CA ALA A 220 -20.95 -11.30 2.59
C ALA A 220 -21.33 -10.59 3.90
N PHE A 221 -20.44 -10.57 4.88
CA PHE A 221 -20.65 -9.97 6.19
C PHE A 221 -19.77 -8.72 6.44
N GLU A 222 -19.25 -8.12 5.39
CA GLU A 222 -18.38 -6.91 5.48
C GLU A 222 -18.97 -5.82 6.38
N SER A 223 -20.26 -5.53 6.24
CA SER A 223 -20.94 -4.51 7.06
C SER A 223 -20.95 -4.79 8.56
N TYR A 224 -20.85 -6.05 8.95
CA TYR A 224 -20.76 -6.50 10.36
C TYR A 224 -19.30 -6.62 10.83
N LEU A 225 -18.39 -6.93 9.92
CA LEU A 225 -16.99 -7.23 10.24
C LEU A 225 -16.10 -5.98 10.28
N LYS A 226 -16.46 -4.91 9.55
CA LYS A 226 -15.65 -3.68 9.43
C LYS A 226 -15.42 -2.96 10.78
N GLY A 227 -16.31 -3.15 11.76
CA GLY A 227 -16.29 -2.40 13.01
C GLY A 227 -16.62 -0.91 12.84
N THR A 228 -16.27 -0.11 13.85
CA THR A 228 -16.46 1.34 13.85
C THR A 228 -15.13 2.02 14.07
N ASN A 229 -14.82 3.03 13.27
CA ASN A 229 -13.58 3.80 13.41
C ASN A 229 -13.56 4.53 14.76
N GLY A 230 -12.45 4.38 15.48
CA GLY A 230 -12.20 5.13 16.69
C GLY A 230 -11.81 6.58 16.37
N THR A 231 -12.05 7.50 17.32
CA THR A 231 -11.59 8.89 17.23
C THR A 231 -10.39 9.07 18.16
N LYS A 232 -9.26 9.54 17.61
CA LYS A 232 -8.10 9.97 18.41
C LYS A 232 -8.21 11.48 18.63
N ILE A 233 -8.36 11.90 19.89
CA ILE A 233 -8.25 13.31 20.30
C ILE A 233 -6.77 13.56 20.61
N ILE A 234 -6.16 14.54 19.95
CA ILE A 234 -4.77 14.95 20.13
C ILE A 234 -4.77 16.28 20.85
#